data_b263f72e2b2ef89a2781fc250f48c63d
#
_entry.id   b263f72e2b2ef89a2781fc250f48c63d
#
_cell.length_a   1.000
_cell.length_b   1.000
_cell.length_c   1.000
_cell.angle_alpha   90.00
_cell.angle_beta   90.00
_cell.angle_gamma   90.00
#
_symmetry.space_group_name_H-M   'P 1'
#
loop_
_entity.id
_entity.type
_entity.pdbx_description
1 polymer ?
#
loop_
_entity_poly.entity_id
_entity_poly.type
_entity_poly.pdbx_seq_one_letter_code
_entity_poly.pdbx_strand_id
1 'polypeptide(L)'
;MSDIPKPSKAFDGDIQRLFKDSTASPLPLNKQAAGAPNVLLVMLDDVGFGTCSTFGGPIPTPGVDKVAAAGLKYNQFHTTALCSPTRASLLTGRNHHSVHMGGITEIANSFPSYDSAIPPETATIAEILKQNGYSTGCFGKWHLTPAWEQNPAGPFDRWPTGMGFERFYGIIGAEASHWEPAVYDQTTPVEPHLGRDDYHLTEDLAAKAIEWIAKQQVSAPDKPFFCYFAPAAVHAPHHVAPEWIDK
;
A
#
# COMPACT_ATOMS: atom_id res chain seq x y z
N MET A 1 0.85 -19.43 16.95
CA MET A 1 -0.12 -20.55 16.81
C MET A 1 -1.43 -19.96 16.29
N SER A 2 -1.60 -19.89 14.99
CA SER A 2 -2.84 -19.35 14.42
C SER A 2 -3.09 -19.80 12.99
N ASP A 3 -2.35 -20.77 12.53
CA ASP A 3 -2.33 -21.09 11.10
C ASP A 3 -3.10 -22.33 10.75
N ILE A 4 -4.10 -22.60 11.54
CA ILE A 4 -5.15 -23.53 11.14
C ILE A 4 -6.11 -22.70 10.28
N PRO A 5 -6.26 -23.02 8.99
CA PRO A 5 -7.27 -22.37 8.16
C PRO A 5 -8.60 -22.41 8.89
N LYS A 6 -9.28 -21.28 8.99
CA LYS A 6 -10.62 -21.25 9.57
C LYS A 6 -11.47 -22.27 8.79
N PRO A 7 -12.21 -23.16 9.47
CA PRO A 7 -13.08 -24.08 8.77
C PRO A 7 -14.06 -23.30 7.90
N SER A 8 -14.32 -23.80 6.71
CA SER A 8 -15.37 -23.24 5.86
C SER A 8 -16.70 -23.23 6.61
N LYS A 9 -17.55 -22.25 6.31
CA LYS A 9 -18.90 -22.19 6.88
C LYS A 9 -19.59 -23.54 6.63
N ALA A 10 -20.21 -24.08 7.65
CA ALA A 10 -20.97 -25.32 7.51
C ALA A 10 -22.06 -25.12 6.44
N PHE A 11 -22.31 -26.16 5.66
CA PHE A 11 -23.40 -26.19 4.71
C PHE A 11 -24.73 -25.98 5.46
N ASP A 12 -25.49 -24.96 5.08
CA ASP A 12 -26.77 -24.58 5.67
C ASP A 12 -27.96 -24.75 4.69
N GLY A 13 -27.73 -25.48 3.59
CA GLY A 13 -28.77 -25.89 2.66
C GLY A 13 -29.41 -27.22 3.05
N ASP A 14 -30.28 -27.74 2.18
CA ASP A 14 -30.94 -29.03 2.33
C ASP A 14 -30.61 -29.94 1.13
N ILE A 15 -30.10 -31.13 1.39
CA ILE A 15 -29.73 -32.11 0.34
C ILE A 15 -30.77 -33.21 0.31
N GLN A 16 -31.52 -33.25 -0.77
CA GLN A 16 -32.53 -34.29 -1.03
C GLN A 16 -32.04 -35.26 -2.10
N ARG A 17 -32.81 -36.35 -2.30
CA ARG A 17 -32.48 -37.40 -3.29
C ARG A 17 -32.39 -36.85 -4.72
N LEU A 18 -33.19 -35.83 -5.05
CA LEU A 18 -33.19 -35.19 -6.37
C LEU A 18 -32.75 -33.73 -6.23
N PHE A 19 -31.95 -33.26 -7.18
CA PHE A 19 -31.45 -31.90 -7.22
C PHE A 19 -32.58 -30.84 -7.17
N LYS A 20 -33.69 -31.09 -7.86
CA LYS A 20 -34.86 -30.20 -7.88
C LYS A 20 -35.52 -30.01 -6.50
N ASP A 21 -35.34 -30.96 -5.58
CA ASP A 21 -35.94 -30.97 -4.26
C ASP A 21 -34.94 -30.48 -3.19
N SER A 22 -33.69 -30.21 -3.60
CA SER A 22 -32.61 -29.72 -2.74
C SER A 22 -32.55 -28.19 -2.73
N THR A 23 -32.12 -27.62 -1.60
CA THR A 23 -31.86 -26.19 -1.45
C THR A 23 -30.37 -25.95 -1.26
N ALA A 24 -29.74 -25.17 -2.13
CA ALA A 24 -28.34 -24.83 -2.03
C ALA A 24 -28.09 -23.83 -0.90
N SER A 25 -26.95 -23.99 -0.22
CA SER A 25 -26.41 -22.94 0.63
C SER A 25 -26.08 -21.70 -0.22
N PRO A 26 -26.35 -20.49 0.26
CA PRO A 26 -25.94 -19.27 -0.46
C PRO A 26 -24.41 -19.28 -0.66
N LEU A 27 -23.97 -18.93 -1.87
CA LEU A 27 -22.54 -18.73 -2.09
C LEU A 27 -22.02 -17.60 -1.18
N PRO A 28 -20.85 -17.77 -0.56
CA PRO A 28 -20.22 -16.74 0.25
C PRO A 28 -19.72 -15.62 -0.65
N LEU A 29 -20.63 -14.78 -1.11
CA LEU A 29 -20.25 -13.56 -1.81
C LEU A 29 -19.78 -12.55 -0.76
N ASN A 30 -18.56 -12.05 -0.91
CA ASN A 30 -18.10 -10.90 -0.16
C ASN A 30 -19.03 -9.73 -0.49
N LYS A 31 -19.97 -9.44 0.41
CA LYS A 31 -20.90 -8.32 0.23
C LYS A 31 -20.11 -7.04 0.50
N GLN A 32 -19.96 -6.25 -0.52
CA GLN A 32 -19.54 -4.87 -0.40
C GLN A 32 -20.62 -4.08 0.35
N ALA A 33 -20.18 -3.11 1.15
CA ALA A 33 -21.14 -2.13 1.66
C ALA A 33 -21.67 -1.30 0.48
N ALA A 34 -22.97 -1.28 0.27
CA ALA A 34 -23.57 -0.51 -0.80
C ALA A 34 -23.19 0.97 -0.67
N GLY A 35 -22.67 1.56 -1.76
CA GLY A 35 -22.24 2.96 -1.77
C GLY A 35 -20.91 3.25 -1.05
N ALA A 36 -20.14 2.23 -0.73
CA ALA A 36 -18.79 2.43 -0.16
C ALA A 36 -17.88 3.20 -1.14
N PRO A 37 -17.17 4.25 -0.67
CA PRO A 37 -16.34 5.08 -1.55
C PRO A 37 -15.06 4.38 -1.97
N ASN A 38 -14.53 4.77 -3.13
CA ASN A 38 -13.13 4.50 -3.46
C ASN A 38 -12.21 5.32 -2.57
N VAL A 39 -11.06 4.76 -2.21
CA VAL A 39 -10.05 5.43 -1.39
C VAL A 39 -8.72 5.43 -2.12
N LEU A 40 -8.19 6.62 -2.40
CA LEU A 40 -6.81 6.83 -2.85
C LEU A 40 -6.04 7.52 -1.72
N LEU A 41 -5.10 6.81 -1.13
CA LEU A 41 -4.19 7.34 -0.12
C LEU A 41 -2.84 7.63 -0.78
N VAL A 42 -2.49 8.91 -0.90
CA VAL A 42 -1.19 9.36 -1.43
C VAL A 42 -0.30 9.74 -0.27
N MET A 43 0.88 9.10 -0.17
CA MET A 43 1.86 9.37 0.86
C MET A 43 3.19 9.80 0.24
N LEU A 44 3.50 11.08 0.37
CA LEU A 44 4.78 11.64 -0.07
C LEU A 44 5.85 11.36 0.99
N ASP A 45 7.07 11.08 0.54
CA ASP A 45 8.19 10.75 1.42
C ASP A 45 9.10 11.98 1.61
N ASP A 46 9.41 12.31 2.85
CA ASP A 46 10.22 13.47 3.27
C ASP A 46 9.67 14.85 2.82
N VAL A 47 8.36 14.96 2.64
CA VAL A 47 7.70 16.24 2.33
C VAL A 47 7.15 16.87 3.60
N GLY A 48 7.77 17.96 4.03
CA GLY A 48 7.32 18.73 5.20
C GLY A 48 6.06 19.56 4.91
N PHE A 49 5.33 19.91 5.98
CA PHE A 49 4.09 20.70 5.91
C PHE A 49 4.24 22.01 5.11
N GLY A 50 5.35 22.73 5.30
CA GLY A 50 5.62 24.00 4.65
C GLY A 50 6.18 23.90 3.23
N THR A 51 6.20 22.73 2.61
CA THR A 51 6.78 22.52 1.27
C THR A 51 5.80 22.86 0.15
N CYS A 52 4.58 22.33 0.25
CA CYS A 52 3.56 22.44 -0.80
C CYS A 52 2.88 23.82 -0.83
N SER A 53 2.60 24.34 -2.03
CA SER A 53 1.82 25.57 -2.24
C SER A 53 0.47 25.57 -1.52
N THR A 54 -0.15 24.42 -1.39
CA THR A 54 -1.43 24.22 -0.67
C THR A 54 -1.44 24.78 0.75
N PHE A 55 -0.30 24.76 1.43
CA PHE A 55 -0.11 25.28 2.78
C PHE A 55 0.76 26.54 2.85
N GLY A 56 0.95 27.23 1.71
CA GLY A 56 1.75 28.44 1.59
C GLY A 56 3.24 28.20 1.38
N GLY A 57 3.62 26.97 1.04
CA GLY A 57 5.00 26.60 0.72
C GLY A 57 5.46 27.11 -0.65
N PRO A 58 6.79 27.11 -0.90
CA PRO A 58 7.38 27.67 -2.11
C PRO A 58 7.22 26.77 -3.35
N ILE A 59 6.89 25.49 -3.16
CA ILE A 59 6.84 24.53 -4.27
C ILE A 59 5.43 24.45 -4.84
N PRO A 60 5.23 24.80 -6.12
CA PRO A 60 3.94 24.65 -6.78
C PRO A 60 3.51 23.17 -6.83
N THR A 61 2.37 22.84 -6.22
CA THR A 61 1.80 21.50 -6.21
C THR A 61 0.35 21.51 -6.72
N PRO A 62 0.12 21.79 -8.00
CA PRO A 62 -1.22 22.04 -8.54
C PRO A 62 -2.17 20.85 -8.39
N GLY A 63 -1.67 19.62 -8.39
CA GLY A 63 -2.47 18.40 -8.10
C GLY A 63 -3.01 18.38 -6.67
N VAL A 64 -2.16 18.72 -5.69
CA VAL A 64 -2.55 18.80 -4.27
C VAL A 64 -3.49 20.00 -4.06
N ASP A 65 -3.21 21.14 -4.68
CA ASP A 65 -4.08 22.31 -4.61
C ASP A 65 -5.49 22.04 -5.14
N LYS A 66 -5.60 21.28 -6.23
CA LYS A 66 -6.88 20.87 -6.80
C LYS A 66 -7.68 19.97 -5.85
N VAL A 67 -7.03 19.00 -5.21
CA VAL A 67 -7.66 18.14 -4.20
C VAL A 67 -8.10 18.96 -2.98
N ALA A 68 -7.24 19.86 -2.50
CA ALA A 68 -7.52 20.73 -1.37
C ALA A 68 -8.69 21.69 -1.61
N ALA A 69 -8.84 22.19 -2.85
CA ALA A 69 -9.94 23.06 -3.23
C ALA A 69 -11.31 22.35 -3.20
N ALA A 70 -11.33 21.02 -3.36
CA ALA A 70 -12.53 20.20 -3.36
C ALA A 70 -12.77 19.48 -2.01
N GLY A 71 -11.89 19.65 -1.03
CA GLY A 71 -11.90 18.89 0.21
C GLY A 71 -11.53 19.69 1.46
N LEU A 72 -11.02 18.98 2.45
CA LEU A 72 -10.58 19.55 3.72
C LEU A 72 -9.06 19.66 3.77
N LYS A 73 -8.56 20.71 4.42
CA LYS A 73 -7.14 20.89 4.75
C LYS A 73 -6.95 20.81 6.26
N TYR A 74 -6.12 19.87 6.71
CA TYR A 74 -5.75 19.74 8.11
C TYR A 74 -4.41 20.44 8.35
N ASN A 75 -4.38 21.40 9.26
CA ASN A 75 -3.18 22.15 9.65
C ASN A 75 -2.58 21.71 10.99
N GLN A 76 -3.17 20.70 11.62
CA GLN A 76 -2.69 20.05 12.84
C GLN A 76 -2.67 18.53 12.63
N PHE A 77 -1.91 18.08 11.62
CA PHE A 77 -1.73 16.66 11.31
C PHE A 77 -0.27 16.30 11.56
N HIS A 78 -0.05 15.35 12.46
CA HIS A 78 1.30 14.94 12.88
C HIS A 78 1.59 13.50 12.45
N THR A 79 2.81 13.26 12.03
CA THR A 79 3.36 11.94 11.75
C THR A 79 4.45 11.61 12.76
N THR A 80 5.01 10.41 12.70
CA THR A 80 6.25 10.11 13.42
C THR A 80 7.45 10.74 12.68
N ALA A 81 8.62 10.74 13.30
CA ALA A 81 9.82 11.36 12.74
C ALA A 81 10.47 10.56 11.61
N LEU A 82 10.05 9.31 11.36
CA LEU A 82 10.68 8.38 10.42
C LEU A 82 9.65 7.69 9.53
N CYS A 83 10.10 7.23 8.35
CA CYS A 83 9.27 6.61 7.32
C CYS A 83 8.61 5.30 7.77
N SER A 84 9.35 4.27 8.20
CA SER A 84 8.76 2.98 8.62
C SER A 84 7.81 3.12 9.80
N PRO A 85 8.13 3.85 10.89
CA PRO A 85 7.21 4.10 11.97
C PRO A 85 5.92 4.81 11.54
N THR A 86 6.02 5.81 10.67
CA THR A 86 4.85 6.51 10.13
C THR A 86 3.96 5.59 9.28
N ARG A 87 4.58 4.79 8.39
CA ARG A 87 3.87 3.83 7.55
C ARG A 87 3.17 2.76 8.37
N ALA A 88 3.86 2.24 9.39
CA ALA A 88 3.29 1.27 10.32
C ALA A 88 2.08 1.84 11.07
N SER A 89 2.19 3.04 11.64
CA SER A 89 1.07 3.70 12.33
C SER A 89 -0.10 3.99 11.40
N LEU A 90 0.18 4.49 10.18
CA LEU A 90 -0.83 4.81 9.18
C LEU A 90 -1.62 3.57 8.76
N LEU A 91 -0.91 2.50 8.43
CA LEU A 91 -1.55 1.29 7.89
C LEU A 91 -2.20 0.41 8.95
N THR A 92 -1.75 0.47 10.21
CA THR A 92 -2.32 -0.36 11.29
C THR A 92 -3.28 0.38 12.21
N GLY A 93 -3.27 1.73 12.18
CA GLY A 93 -4.02 2.55 13.14
C GLY A 93 -3.53 2.43 14.58
N ARG A 94 -2.29 1.95 14.79
CA ARG A 94 -1.69 1.70 16.10
C ARG A 94 -0.43 2.53 16.29
N ASN A 95 -0.05 2.72 17.55
CA ASN A 95 1.27 3.28 17.86
C ASN A 95 2.36 2.37 17.26
N HIS A 96 3.34 2.96 16.59
CA HIS A 96 4.39 2.22 15.89
C HIS A 96 5.23 1.30 16.80
N HIS A 97 5.46 1.67 18.06
CA HIS A 97 6.14 0.81 19.02
C HIS A 97 5.32 -0.45 19.35
N SER A 98 3.97 -0.32 19.43
CA SER A 98 3.10 -1.48 19.71
C SER A 98 2.99 -2.46 18.57
N VAL A 99 3.45 -2.06 17.38
CA VAL A 99 3.53 -2.91 16.19
C VAL A 99 4.98 -3.16 15.76
N HIS A 100 5.91 -3.09 16.71
CA HIS A 100 7.32 -3.44 16.56
C HIS A 100 8.14 -2.54 15.62
N MET A 101 7.61 -1.36 15.29
CA MET A 101 8.26 -0.43 14.35
C MET A 101 8.75 0.84 15.07
N GLY A 102 9.53 0.68 16.15
CA GLY A 102 10.13 1.79 16.90
C GLY A 102 11.21 2.55 16.15
N GLY A 103 11.79 1.96 15.10
CA GLY A 103 12.77 2.54 14.18
C GLY A 103 12.48 2.13 12.74
N ILE A 104 13.37 2.48 11.83
CA ILE A 104 13.33 1.99 10.44
C ILE A 104 13.83 0.55 10.35
N THR A 105 13.45 -0.15 9.30
CA THR A 105 13.74 -1.59 9.13
C THR A 105 15.24 -1.89 9.09
N GLU A 106 16.07 -0.94 8.66
CA GLU A 106 17.53 -1.07 8.51
C GLU A 106 18.27 -1.05 9.85
N ILE A 107 17.69 -0.49 10.90
CA ILE A 107 18.26 -0.44 12.25
C ILE A 107 17.52 -1.32 13.25
N ALA A 108 16.78 -2.30 12.75
CA ALA A 108 16.11 -3.29 13.56
C ALA A 108 17.07 -3.99 14.53
N ASN A 109 16.61 -4.28 15.72
CA ASN A 109 17.38 -4.96 16.75
C ASN A 109 16.49 -5.92 17.54
N SER A 110 17.09 -6.72 18.43
CA SER A 110 16.37 -7.77 19.17
C SER A 110 15.59 -7.28 20.39
N PHE A 111 15.45 -5.97 20.58
CA PHE A 111 14.65 -5.45 21.69
C PHE A 111 13.16 -5.37 21.33
N PRO A 112 12.26 -5.58 22.31
CA PRO A 112 10.83 -5.43 22.07
C PRO A 112 10.49 -4.07 21.46
N SER A 113 9.57 -4.04 20.53
CA SER A 113 9.14 -2.86 19.76
C SER A 113 10.13 -2.31 18.73
N TYR A 114 11.33 -2.88 18.59
CA TYR A 114 12.37 -2.41 17.67
C TYR A 114 12.90 -3.49 16.72
N ASP A 115 12.28 -4.65 16.68
CA ASP A 115 12.66 -5.74 15.79
C ASP A 115 12.12 -5.60 14.37
N SER A 116 11.33 -4.55 14.10
CA SER A 116 10.73 -4.26 12.79
C SER A 116 9.87 -5.37 12.19
N ALA A 117 9.45 -6.32 13.01
CA ALA A 117 8.62 -7.45 12.60
C ALA A 117 7.18 -7.26 13.05
N ILE A 118 6.36 -6.61 12.22
CA ILE A 118 4.94 -6.41 12.53
C ILE A 118 4.29 -7.75 12.89
N PRO A 119 3.65 -7.88 14.06
CA PRO A 119 3.06 -9.14 14.50
C PRO A 119 1.93 -9.62 13.58
N PRO A 120 1.79 -10.92 13.33
CA PRO A 120 0.78 -11.48 12.43
C PRO A 120 -0.66 -11.20 12.86
N GLU A 121 -0.89 -10.95 14.16
CA GLU A 121 -2.19 -10.55 14.70
C GLU A 121 -2.54 -9.08 14.45
N THR A 122 -1.64 -8.33 13.83
CA THR A 122 -1.85 -6.91 13.49
C THR A 122 -2.37 -6.79 12.06
N ALA A 123 -3.66 -6.57 11.92
CA ALA A 123 -4.25 -6.29 10.62
C ALA A 123 -3.92 -4.88 10.15
N THR A 124 -3.62 -4.74 8.87
CA THR A 124 -3.56 -3.43 8.19
C THR A 124 -4.94 -2.98 7.74
N ILE A 125 -5.09 -1.69 7.45
CA ILE A 125 -6.30 -1.16 6.82
C ILE A 125 -6.60 -1.86 5.48
N ALA A 126 -5.57 -2.27 4.73
CA ALA A 126 -5.74 -3.02 3.49
C ALA A 126 -6.38 -4.39 3.75
N GLU A 127 -5.91 -5.13 4.76
CA GLU A 127 -6.51 -6.42 5.12
C GLU A 127 -7.96 -6.27 5.60
N ILE A 128 -8.23 -5.24 6.42
CA ILE A 128 -9.59 -4.95 6.88
C ILE A 128 -10.51 -4.62 5.71
N LEU A 129 -10.08 -3.75 4.81
CA LEU A 129 -10.87 -3.35 3.65
C LEU A 129 -11.08 -4.51 2.67
N LYS A 130 -10.05 -5.33 2.42
CA LYS A 130 -10.15 -6.56 1.61
C LYS A 130 -11.22 -7.51 2.17
N GLN A 131 -11.23 -7.73 3.49
CA GLN A 131 -12.25 -8.56 4.14
C GLN A 131 -13.66 -7.95 4.07
N ASN A 132 -13.76 -6.65 3.81
CA ASN A 132 -15.01 -5.92 3.61
C ASN A 132 -15.33 -5.64 2.13
N GLY A 133 -14.71 -6.39 1.21
CA GLY A 133 -15.09 -6.42 -0.19
C GLY A 133 -14.40 -5.37 -1.07
N TYR A 134 -13.38 -4.67 -0.59
CA TYR A 134 -12.56 -3.77 -1.40
C TYR A 134 -11.53 -4.54 -2.24
N SER A 135 -11.21 -4.01 -3.43
CA SER A 135 -9.96 -4.32 -4.10
C SER A 135 -8.85 -3.49 -3.50
N THR A 136 -7.67 -4.06 -3.25
CA THR A 136 -6.58 -3.38 -2.55
C THR A 136 -5.31 -3.38 -3.38
N GLY A 137 -4.71 -2.21 -3.59
CA GLY A 137 -3.47 -2.04 -4.36
C GLY A 137 -2.47 -1.15 -3.62
N CYS A 138 -1.19 -1.54 -3.68
CA CYS A 138 -0.06 -0.78 -3.15
C CYS A 138 0.92 -0.49 -4.29
N PHE A 139 1.25 0.78 -4.49
CA PHE A 139 2.16 1.23 -5.55
C PHE A 139 3.21 2.16 -4.95
N GLY A 140 4.48 1.76 -5.03
CA GLY A 140 5.59 2.54 -4.54
C GLY A 140 6.36 1.92 -3.37
N LYS A 141 6.88 2.76 -2.48
CA LYS A 141 7.71 2.37 -1.34
C LYS A 141 6.88 1.71 -0.24
N TRP A 142 7.29 0.49 0.15
CA TRP A 142 6.70 -0.24 1.26
C TRP A 142 7.36 0.07 2.61
N HIS A 143 8.62 -0.28 2.75
CA HIS A 143 9.49 -0.02 3.90
C HIS A 143 8.95 -0.50 5.26
N LEU A 144 8.26 -1.65 5.26
CA LEU A 144 7.74 -2.32 6.47
C LEU A 144 8.14 -3.80 6.56
N THR A 145 8.90 -4.30 5.61
CA THR A 145 9.47 -5.64 5.64
C THR A 145 10.83 -5.58 6.34
N PRO A 146 11.09 -6.35 7.41
CA PRO A 146 12.40 -6.38 8.04
C PRO A 146 13.48 -6.83 7.06
N ALA A 147 14.72 -6.31 7.23
CA ALA A 147 15.78 -6.49 6.27
C ALA A 147 16.09 -7.96 5.91
N TRP A 148 15.94 -8.87 6.87
CA TRP A 148 16.16 -10.31 6.63
C TRP A 148 15.04 -11.02 5.89
N GLU A 149 13.89 -10.37 5.66
CA GLU A 149 12.78 -10.86 4.85
C GLU A 149 12.69 -10.16 3.48
N GLN A 150 13.56 -9.19 3.20
CA GLN A 150 13.64 -8.50 1.90
C GLN A 150 14.34 -9.36 0.85
N ASN A 151 13.80 -10.53 0.58
CA ASN A 151 14.40 -11.56 -0.22
C ASN A 151 13.38 -12.12 -1.23
N PRO A 152 13.72 -12.25 -2.52
CA PRO A 152 12.81 -12.81 -3.53
C PRO A 152 12.32 -14.24 -3.26
N ALA A 153 12.96 -14.94 -2.33
CA ALA A 153 12.53 -16.27 -1.89
C ALA A 153 11.59 -16.23 -0.66
N GLY A 154 11.28 -15.04 -0.15
CA GLY A 154 10.46 -14.88 1.05
C GLY A 154 11.23 -15.02 2.38
N PRO A 155 10.48 -15.08 3.50
CA PRO A 155 9.02 -15.15 3.61
C PRO A 155 8.31 -13.87 3.16
N PHE A 156 7.07 -14.00 2.71
CA PHE A 156 6.29 -12.88 2.16
C PHE A 156 5.18 -12.37 3.08
N ASP A 157 5.13 -12.87 4.32
CA ASP A 157 4.06 -12.53 5.27
C ASP A 157 4.01 -11.03 5.60
N ARG A 158 5.16 -10.34 5.61
CA ARG A 158 5.30 -8.90 5.86
C ARG A 158 5.56 -8.06 4.60
N TRP A 159 5.45 -8.69 3.45
CA TRP A 159 5.37 -7.99 2.18
C TRP A 159 3.97 -7.40 1.97
N PRO A 160 3.78 -6.42 1.07
CA PRO A 160 2.44 -5.87 0.81
C PRO A 160 1.40 -6.95 0.55
N THR A 161 1.76 -7.99 -0.21
CA THR A 161 0.88 -9.12 -0.54
C THR A 161 0.47 -9.96 0.66
N GLY A 162 1.34 -10.12 1.65
CA GLY A 162 1.05 -10.78 2.93
C GLY A 162 0.29 -9.88 3.92
N MET A 163 0.33 -8.57 3.70
CA MET A 163 -0.26 -7.57 4.58
C MET A 163 -1.58 -6.98 4.04
N GLY A 164 -2.26 -7.72 3.15
CA GLY A 164 -3.63 -7.42 2.73
C GLY A 164 -3.78 -6.70 1.39
N PHE A 165 -2.70 -6.41 0.67
CA PHE A 165 -2.77 -5.84 -0.67
C PHE A 165 -2.83 -6.96 -1.72
N GLU A 166 -3.89 -6.97 -2.53
CA GLU A 166 -4.08 -7.93 -3.63
C GLU A 166 -3.18 -7.62 -4.82
N ARG A 167 -2.74 -6.36 -4.94
CA ARG A 167 -1.80 -5.90 -5.95
C ARG A 167 -0.68 -5.10 -5.31
N PHE A 168 0.57 -5.41 -5.69
CA PHE A 168 1.75 -4.65 -5.32
C PHE A 168 2.63 -4.39 -6.55
N TYR A 169 3.13 -3.16 -6.67
CA TYR A 169 4.18 -2.81 -7.61
C TYR A 169 5.02 -1.69 -7.01
N GLY A 170 6.32 -1.93 -6.77
CA GLY A 170 7.16 -0.93 -6.13
C GLY A 170 8.44 -1.48 -5.51
N ILE A 171 8.97 -0.75 -4.54
CA ILE A 171 10.19 -1.07 -3.82
C ILE A 171 9.90 -1.52 -2.40
N ILE A 172 10.68 -2.48 -1.89
CA ILE A 172 10.48 -3.05 -0.54
C ILE A 172 11.25 -2.27 0.52
N GLY A 173 12.46 -1.83 0.21
CA GLY A 173 13.37 -1.13 1.14
C GLY A 173 13.08 0.35 1.31
N ALA A 174 14.05 1.03 1.94
CA ALA A 174 13.97 2.45 2.29
C ALA A 174 14.06 3.38 1.08
N GLU A 175 14.93 3.05 0.14
CA GLU A 175 15.27 3.90 -1.00
C GLU A 175 15.67 3.06 -2.22
N ALA A 176 15.63 3.69 -3.38
CA ALA A 176 16.11 3.11 -4.62
C ALA A 176 16.54 4.21 -5.58
N SER A 177 17.41 3.88 -6.55
CA SER A 177 17.60 4.74 -7.70
C SER A 177 16.27 5.01 -8.40
N HIS A 178 16.01 6.24 -8.82
CA HIS A 178 14.81 6.54 -9.59
C HIS A 178 15.00 6.26 -11.10
N TRP A 179 16.25 6.04 -11.53
CA TRP A 179 16.60 5.71 -12.92
C TRP A 179 16.73 4.20 -13.15
N GLU A 180 17.33 3.51 -12.18
CA GLU A 180 17.62 2.06 -12.22
C GLU A 180 17.18 1.42 -10.89
N PRO A 181 15.87 1.39 -10.60
CA PRO A 181 15.39 0.87 -9.32
C PRO A 181 15.30 -0.65 -9.30
N ALA A 182 15.50 -1.23 -8.11
CA ALA A 182 15.10 -2.60 -7.81
C ALA A 182 13.59 -2.63 -7.52
N VAL A 183 12.80 -2.98 -8.51
CA VAL A 183 11.32 -3.00 -8.43
C VAL A 183 10.80 -4.43 -8.35
N TYR A 184 9.72 -4.60 -7.63
CA TYR A 184 8.97 -5.86 -7.57
C TYR A 184 7.58 -5.68 -8.15
N ASP A 185 7.17 -6.65 -8.97
CA ASP A 185 5.77 -6.89 -9.35
C ASP A 185 5.26 -8.06 -8.51
N GLN A 186 4.37 -7.79 -7.57
CA GLN A 186 4.01 -8.70 -6.50
C GLN A 186 5.25 -9.11 -5.68
N THR A 187 5.71 -10.33 -5.81
CA THR A 187 6.93 -10.86 -5.16
C THR A 187 8.06 -11.14 -6.15
N THR A 188 7.84 -10.82 -7.43
CA THR A 188 8.81 -11.08 -8.50
C THR A 188 9.63 -9.83 -8.78
N PRO A 189 10.97 -9.88 -8.73
CA PRO A 189 11.81 -8.75 -9.15
C PRO A 189 11.64 -8.48 -10.65
N VAL A 190 11.56 -7.21 -11.01
CA VAL A 190 11.45 -6.74 -12.39
C VAL A 190 12.37 -5.55 -12.63
N GLU A 191 12.78 -5.36 -13.87
CA GLU A 191 13.71 -4.31 -14.29
C GLU A 191 13.05 -3.41 -15.36
N PRO A 192 12.08 -2.58 -14.97
CA PRO A 192 11.25 -1.81 -15.92
C PRO A 192 12.03 -0.72 -16.66
N HIS A 193 13.23 -0.37 -16.22
CA HIS A 193 14.11 0.62 -16.81
C HIS A 193 14.91 0.08 -18.01
N LEU A 194 15.07 -1.23 -18.13
CA LEU A 194 15.88 -1.80 -19.20
C LEU A 194 15.36 -1.43 -20.58
N GLY A 195 16.26 -0.87 -21.40
CA GLY A 195 15.95 -0.42 -22.75
C GLY A 195 15.13 0.85 -22.84
N ARG A 196 15.06 1.64 -21.76
CA ARG A 196 14.35 2.91 -21.68
C ARG A 196 15.28 4.02 -21.19
N ASP A 197 15.63 4.93 -22.06
CA ASP A 197 16.48 6.10 -21.74
C ASP A 197 15.71 7.19 -20.98
N ASP A 198 14.37 7.15 -21.04
CA ASP A 198 13.44 8.10 -20.43
C ASP A 198 12.78 7.59 -19.15
N TYR A 199 13.26 6.49 -18.58
CA TYR A 199 12.64 5.89 -17.40
C TYR A 199 12.81 6.76 -16.16
N HIS A 200 11.72 6.92 -15.41
CA HIS A 200 11.74 7.48 -14.06
C HIS A 200 10.74 6.74 -13.17
N LEU A 201 11.20 6.27 -12.01
CA LEU A 201 10.41 5.44 -11.08
C LEU A 201 9.07 6.07 -10.70
N THR A 202 9.03 7.37 -10.40
CA THR A 202 7.79 8.05 -9.98
C THR A 202 6.72 8.02 -11.06
N GLU A 203 7.12 8.21 -12.32
CA GLU A 203 6.20 8.16 -13.47
C GLU A 203 5.69 6.74 -13.72
N ASP A 204 6.57 5.76 -13.65
CA ASP A 204 6.21 4.35 -13.80
C ASP A 204 5.23 3.90 -12.71
N LEU A 205 5.50 4.23 -11.45
CA LEU A 205 4.60 3.94 -10.33
C LEU A 205 3.21 4.58 -10.53
N ALA A 206 3.18 5.84 -10.97
CA ALA A 206 1.92 6.54 -11.25
C ALA A 206 1.16 5.88 -12.40
N ALA A 207 1.85 5.52 -13.50
CA ALA A 207 1.24 4.83 -14.64
C ALA A 207 0.64 3.47 -14.22
N LYS A 208 1.37 2.69 -13.41
CA LYS A 208 0.88 1.40 -12.88
C LYS A 208 -0.33 1.54 -11.96
N ALA A 209 -0.34 2.55 -11.10
CA ALA A 209 -1.49 2.83 -10.24
C ALA A 209 -2.73 3.24 -11.05
N ILE A 210 -2.56 4.12 -12.03
CA ILE A 210 -3.64 4.58 -12.93
C ILE A 210 -4.18 3.40 -13.75
N GLU A 211 -3.31 2.58 -14.33
CA GLU A 211 -3.69 1.39 -15.07
C GLU A 211 -4.52 0.42 -14.20
N TRP A 212 -4.08 0.19 -12.96
CA TRP A 212 -4.81 -0.68 -12.04
C TRP A 212 -6.17 -0.12 -11.67
N ILE A 213 -6.27 1.18 -11.34
CA ILE A 213 -7.55 1.84 -11.04
C ILE A 213 -8.51 1.73 -12.22
N ALA A 214 -8.04 2.02 -13.43
CA ALA A 214 -8.87 1.91 -14.65
C ALA A 214 -9.38 0.48 -14.85
N LYS A 215 -8.53 -0.54 -14.63
CA LYS A 215 -8.93 -1.95 -14.69
C LYS A 215 -9.99 -2.29 -13.63
N GLN A 216 -9.87 -1.78 -12.40
CA GLN A 216 -10.90 -2.00 -11.37
C GLN A 216 -12.25 -1.43 -11.82
N GLN A 217 -12.27 -0.21 -12.33
CA GLN A 217 -13.49 0.45 -12.79
C GLN A 217 -14.19 -0.30 -13.93
N VAL A 218 -13.42 -0.89 -14.85
CA VAL A 218 -13.98 -1.65 -15.98
C VAL A 218 -14.42 -3.05 -15.55
N SER A 219 -13.62 -3.74 -14.73
CA SER A 219 -13.86 -5.16 -14.42
C SER A 219 -14.86 -5.36 -13.29
N ALA A 220 -14.97 -4.40 -12.37
CA ALA A 220 -15.84 -4.47 -11.21
C ALA A 220 -16.30 -3.05 -10.79
N PRO A 221 -17.17 -2.40 -11.60
CA PRO A 221 -17.54 -1.00 -11.42
C PRO A 221 -18.22 -0.71 -10.06
N ASP A 222 -18.90 -1.71 -9.50
CA ASP A 222 -19.58 -1.62 -8.21
C ASP A 222 -18.69 -1.99 -7.02
N LYS A 223 -17.47 -2.51 -7.27
CA LYS A 223 -16.53 -2.89 -6.22
C LYS A 223 -15.63 -1.70 -5.87
N PRO A 224 -15.67 -1.19 -4.62
CA PRO A 224 -14.78 -0.12 -4.22
C PRO A 224 -13.33 -0.60 -4.18
N PHE A 225 -12.40 0.34 -4.34
CA PHE A 225 -10.98 0.05 -4.19
C PHE A 225 -10.31 0.92 -3.11
N PHE A 226 -9.25 0.38 -2.54
CA PHE A 226 -8.27 1.08 -1.73
C PHE A 226 -6.92 1.04 -2.46
N CYS A 227 -6.44 2.19 -2.89
CA CYS A 227 -5.14 2.37 -3.52
C CYS A 227 -4.21 3.13 -2.58
N TYR A 228 -3.14 2.48 -2.12
CA TYR A 228 -2.04 3.11 -1.41
C TYR A 228 -0.95 3.45 -2.42
N PHE A 229 -0.81 4.74 -2.74
CA PHE A 229 0.21 5.27 -3.63
C PHE A 229 1.26 6.02 -2.82
N ALA A 230 2.46 5.45 -2.72
CA ALA A 230 3.55 5.96 -1.91
C ALA A 230 4.83 6.09 -2.76
N PRO A 231 4.94 7.12 -3.64
CA PRO A 231 6.15 7.32 -4.42
C PRO A 231 7.35 7.48 -3.50
N ALA A 232 8.54 7.03 -3.95
CA ALA A 232 9.77 7.19 -3.19
C ALA A 232 10.25 8.65 -3.17
N ALA A 233 9.84 9.46 -4.12
CA ALA A 233 10.12 10.89 -4.13
C ALA A 233 9.34 11.57 -2.96
N VAL A 234 9.94 12.60 -2.31
CA VAL A 234 11.20 13.27 -2.69
C VAL A 234 12.41 12.77 -1.85
N HIS A 235 12.34 11.60 -1.24
CA HIS A 235 13.44 11.00 -0.49
C HIS A 235 14.71 10.88 -1.34
N ALA A 236 15.87 10.87 -0.70
CA ALA A 236 17.14 10.56 -1.36
C ALA A 236 17.01 9.24 -2.17
N PRO A 237 17.75 9.13 -3.28
CA PRO A 237 18.83 9.95 -3.81
C PRO A 237 18.38 11.13 -4.70
N HIS A 238 17.39 11.87 -4.45
CA HIS A 238 16.94 13.11 -5.10
C HIS A 238 17.13 13.15 -6.64
N HIS A 239 16.91 12.02 -7.28
CA HIS A 239 16.99 11.90 -8.74
C HIS A 239 15.76 12.59 -9.35
N VAL A 240 16.02 13.57 -10.20
CA VAL A 240 14.99 14.38 -10.86
C VAL A 240 15.34 14.61 -12.31
N ALA A 241 14.35 14.66 -13.18
CA ALA A 241 14.58 14.93 -14.60
C ALA A 241 15.16 16.35 -14.83
N PRO A 242 16.08 16.52 -15.82
CA PRO A 242 16.82 17.77 -16.01
C PRO A 242 15.94 19.02 -16.13
N GLU A 243 14.77 18.89 -16.75
CA GLU A 243 13.83 20.01 -16.94
C GLU A 243 13.24 20.57 -15.63
N TRP A 244 13.40 19.86 -14.52
CA TRP A 244 12.99 20.33 -13.19
C TRP A 244 14.12 20.97 -12.41
N ILE A 245 15.39 20.68 -12.76
CA ILE A 245 16.57 21.26 -12.11
C ILE A 245 16.68 22.75 -12.42
N ASP A 246 16.27 23.14 -13.63
CA ASP A 246 16.39 24.52 -14.15
C ASP A 246 15.20 25.43 -13.75
N LYS A 247 14.26 24.92 -12.97
CA LYS A 247 13.08 25.68 -12.50
C LYS A 247 13.25 26.22 -11.09
#